data_81c0900618a90205f269ebe2d3b7e3ea
#
_entry.id   81c0900618a90205f269ebe2d3b7e3ea
#
_cell.length_a   1.000
_cell.length_b   1.000
_cell.length_c   1.000
_cell.angle_alpha   90.00
_cell.angle_beta   90.00
_cell.angle_gamma   90.00
#
_symmetry.space_group_name_H-M   'P 1'
#
loop_
_entity.id
_entity.type
_entity.pdbx_description
1 polymer ?
#
loop_
_entity_poly.entity_id
_entity_poly.type
_entity_poly.pdbx_seq_one_letter_code
_entity_poly.pdbx_strand_id
1 'polypeptide(L)'
;NNWGLKVGGVITRNICGSPDDVKGFKESSTTGKYMLDGLLVAIRDNRCRHYSKADLYNLNIATTTQGTPYVSGDLEYDYAPDIFNFSFGEHRGYFFINNNGKVISSLGDGYKIDISSLSIQEYSTSAPPTNSTIKITTPDGYIYEFGGDVSYLEYNIPNNPKGTKISPVHIISWHLKTICNV
;
A
#
# COMPACT_ATOMS: atom_id res chain seq x y z
N ASN A 1 -35.20 10.49 19.73
CA ASN A 1 -34.57 10.98 18.48
C ASN A 1 -33.06 11.06 18.73
N ASN A 2 -32.37 9.96 18.44
CA ASN A 2 -30.93 9.88 18.61
C ASN A 2 -30.27 10.35 17.31
N TRP A 3 -30.01 11.65 17.20
CA TRP A 3 -29.19 12.22 16.14
C TRP A 3 -27.72 11.99 16.51
N GLY A 4 -27.25 10.78 16.35
CA GLY A 4 -25.82 10.51 16.37
C GLY A 4 -25.26 10.83 15.01
N LEU A 5 -24.53 11.94 14.86
CA LEU A 5 -23.62 12.13 13.75
C LEU A 5 -22.64 10.95 13.80
N LYS A 6 -22.78 10.01 12.87
CA LYS A 6 -21.74 9.00 12.66
C LYS A 6 -20.57 9.68 11.93
N VAL A 7 -19.84 10.53 12.65
CA VAL A 7 -18.61 11.15 12.18
C VAL A 7 -17.50 10.14 12.44
N GLY A 8 -17.49 9.08 11.68
CA GLY A 8 -16.45 8.07 11.69
C GLY A 8 -16.18 7.63 10.26
N GLY A 9 -14.94 7.35 9.96
CA GLY A 9 -14.55 6.79 8.68
C GLY A 9 -13.17 6.18 8.77
N VAL A 10 -12.96 5.13 8.01
CA VAL A 10 -11.68 4.43 7.98
C VAL A 10 -11.41 3.91 6.57
N ILE A 11 -10.15 3.96 6.21
CA ILE A 11 -9.59 3.23 5.08
C ILE A 11 -8.68 2.17 5.66
N THR A 12 -8.92 0.90 5.34
CA THR A 12 -8.10 -0.24 5.76
C THR A 12 -7.39 -0.84 4.57
N ARG A 13 -6.19 -1.37 4.76
CA ARG A 13 -5.37 -1.96 3.72
C ARG A 13 -5.24 -3.47 3.87
N ASN A 14 -5.57 -4.19 2.80
CA ASN A 14 -5.22 -5.59 2.63
C ASN A 14 -3.94 -5.67 1.79
N ILE A 15 -2.87 -6.13 2.41
CA ILE A 15 -1.55 -6.21 1.78
C ILE A 15 -1.49 -7.46 0.91
N CYS A 16 -1.06 -7.28 -0.34
CA CYS A 16 -0.81 -8.34 -1.31
C CYS A 16 0.69 -8.39 -1.60
N GLY A 17 1.43 -9.23 -0.88
CA GLY A 17 2.89 -9.30 -1.00
C GLY A 17 3.62 -8.30 -0.11
N SER A 18 4.44 -7.42 -0.68
CA SER A 18 5.07 -6.29 0.02
C SER A 18 4.11 -5.11 0.05
N PRO A 19 4.03 -4.35 1.16
CA PRO A 19 3.19 -3.14 1.19
C PRO A 19 3.61 -2.16 0.09
N ASP A 20 2.63 -1.62 -0.66
CA ASP A 20 2.87 -0.76 -1.84
C ASP A 20 3.80 0.42 -1.58
N ASP A 21 3.74 1.01 -0.38
CA ASP A 21 4.49 2.20 0.04
C ASP A 21 5.78 1.89 0.81
N VAL A 22 6.22 0.64 0.86
CA VAL A 22 7.43 0.25 1.58
C VAL A 22 8.56 -0.03 0.62
N LYS A 23 9.72 0.62 0.87
CA LYS A 23 10.97 0.29 0.23
C LYS A 23 11.60 -0.92 0.92
N GLY A 24 11.75 -2.00 0.18
CA GLY A 24 12.29 -3.25 0.66
C GLY A 24 13.79 -3.20 0.97
N PHE A 25 14.34 -4.31 1.32
CA PHE A 25 15.79 -4.44 1.57
C PHE A 25 16.36 -5.67 0.90
N LYS A 26 17.61 -5.54 0.46
CA LYS A 26 18.42 -6.65 -0.03
C LYS A 26 19.37 -7.10 1.08
N GLU A 27 19.35 -8.37 1.42
CA GLU A 27 20.35 -8.94 2.32
C GLU A 27 21.55 -9.41 1.51
N SER A 28 22.74 -8.89 1.82
CA SER A 28 23.97 -9.19 1.08
C SER A 28 24.62 -10.52 1.49
N SER A 29 23.93 -11.42 2.15
CA SER A 29 24.48 -12.69 2.58
C SER A 29 23.62 -13.88 2.16
N THR A 30 24.28 -14.98 1.99
CA THR A 30 23.91 -16.32 1.51
C THR A 30 22.54 -16.92 1.90
N THR A 31 21.69 -16.24 2.61
CA THR A 31 20.39 -16.74 3.09
C THR A 31 19.16 -16.23 2.33
N GLY A 32 19.35 -15.40 1.30
CA GLY A 32 18.34 -15.16 0.27
C GLY A 32 16.97 -14.66 0.70
N LYS A 33 16.81 -13.98 1.83
CA LYS A 33 15.55 -13.36 2.21
C LYS A 33 15.52 -11.92 1.73
N TYR A 34 14.83 -11.70 0.62
CA TYR A 34 14.58 -10.38 0.08
C TYR A 34 13.15 -9.96 0.44
N MET A 35 13.00 -8.74 0.93
CA MET A 35 11.73 -8.05 0.86
C MET A 35 11.78 -7.16 -0.37
N LEU A 36 10.82 -7.33 -1.27
CA LEU A 36 10.72 -6.54 -2.48
C LEU A 36 10.25 -5.12 -2.15
N ASP A 37 10.64 -4.15 -2.97
CA ASP A 37 10.04 -2.83 -2.96
C ASP A 37 8.57 -2.92 -3.39
N GLY A 38 7.69 -2.19 -2.72
CA GLY A 38 6.27 -2.19 -3.06
C GLY A 38 5.96 -1.47 -4.37
N LEU A 39 4.75 -1.66 -4.88
CA LEU A 39 4.31 -1.14 -6.17
C LEU A 39 4.45 0.39 -6.28
N LEU A 40 4.12 1.14 -5.23
CA LEU A 40 4.21 2.60 -5.26
C LEU A 40 5.66 3.08 -5.35
N VAL A 41 6.61 2.33 -4.78
CA VAL A 41 8.05 2.58 -4.93
C VAL A 41 8.46 2.36 -6.38
N ALA A 42 8.04 1.24 -6.98
CA ALA A 42 8.31 0.92 -8.38
C ALA A 42 7.77 2.00 -9.33
N ILE A 43 6.56 2.51 -9.07
CA ILE A 43 5.94 3.59 -9.85
C ILE A 43 6.78 4.88 -9.75
N ARG A 44 7.16 5.29 -8.53
CA ARG A 44 7.96 6.51 -8.30
C ARG A 44 9.35 6.42 -8.89
N ASP A 45 9.94 5.23 -8.88
CA ASP A 45 11.26 4.96 -9.47
C ASP A 45 11.21 4.77 -10.99
N ASN A 46 10.01 4.90 -11.60
CA ASN A 46 9.76 4.67 -13.02
C ASN A 46 10.19 3.26 -13.48
N ARG A 47 10.00 2.27 -12.63
CA ARG A 47 10.39 0.87 -12.84
C ARG A 47 9.21 -0.05 -13.14
N CYS A 48 7.98 0.46 -13.15
CA CYS A 48 6.80 -0.32 -13.55
C CYS A 48 6.91 -0.74 -15.00
N ARG A 49 7.24 -1.99 -15.22
CA ARG A 49 7.22 -2.62 -16.54
C ARG A 49 5.84 -3.21 -16.78
N HIS A 50 5.27 -2.91 -17.94
CA HIS A 50 4.20 -3.73 -18.47
C HIS A 50 4.83 -5.05 -18.94
N TYR A 51 4.65 -6.10 -18.16
CA TYR A 51 4.99 -7.43 -18.65
C TYR A 51 4.00 -7.81 -19.73
N SER A 52 4.51 -7.97 -20.96
CA SER A 52 3.74 -8.60 -22.01
C SER A 52 3.49 -10.08 -21.67
N LYS A 53 2.51 -10.70 -22.30
CA LYS A 53 2.29 -12.13 -22.16
C LYS A 53 3.56 -12.96 -22.51
N ALA A 54 4.37 -12.46 -23.43
CA ALA A 54 5.65 -13.06 -23.80
C ALA A 54 6.69 -12.94 -22.65
N ASP A 55 6.72 -11.82 -21.94
CA ASP A 55 7.64 -11.65 -20.81
C ASP A 55 7.29 -12.61 -19.68
N LEU A 56 6.01 -12.87 -19.44
CA LEU A 56 5.56 -13.85 -18.43
C LEU A 56 5.94 -15.29 -18.78
N TYR A 57 5.99 -15.63 -20.09
CA TYR A 57 6.47 -16.94 -20.55
C TYR A 57 7.98 -17.10 -20.48
N ASN A 58 8.73 -16.00 -20.55
CA ASN A 58 10.18 -15.96 -20.48
C ASN A 58 10.73 -15.76 -19.06
N LEU A 59 9.85 -15.68 -18.07
CA LEU A 59 10.27 -15.74 -16.66
C LEU A 59 10.93 -17.10 -16.43
N ASN A 60 12.24 -17.12 -16.35
CA ASN A 60 13.01 -18.32 -15.98
C ASN A 60 12.67 -18.68 -14.54
N ILE A 61 11.76 -19.64 -14.39
CA ILE A 61 11.52 -20.25 -13.09
C ILE A 61 12.71 -21.16 -12.81
N ALA A 62 13.65 -20.68 -12.02
CA ALA A 62 14.73 -21.48 -11.50
C ALA A 62 14.23 -22.19 -10.23
N THR A 63 14.72 -23.40 -10.00
CA THR A 63 14.51 -24.10 -8.73
C THR A 63 15.77 -24.00 -7.89
N THR A 64 15.61 -23.74 -6.59
CA THR A 64 16.72 -23.87 -5.65
C THR A 64 17.17 -25.32 -5.57
N THR A 65 18.38 -25.58 -5.08
CA THR A 65 18.86 -26.93 -4.76
C THR A 65 17.96 -27.69 -3.79
N GLN A 66 17.01 -27.02 -3.14
CA GLN A 66 15.99 -27.59 -2.26
C GLN A 66 14.63 -27.78 -2.95
N GLY A 67 14.54 -27.55 -4.27
CA GLY A 67 13.32 -27.79 -5.04
C GLY A 67 12.24 -26.71 -4.94
N THR A 68 12.49 -25.59 -4.25
CA THR A 68 11.54 -24.47 -4.22
C THR A 68 11.68 -23.62 -5.47
N PRO A 69 10.59 -23.39 -6.24
CA PRO A 69 10.64 -22.52 -7.40
C PRO A 69 10.92 -21.07 -6.95
N TYR A 70 11.83 -20.40 -7.62
CA TYR A 70 12.03 -18.97 -7.49
C TYR A 70 12.17 -18.34 -8.87
N VAL A 71 11.77 -17.08 -8.99
CA VAL A 71 11.99 -16.34 -10.23
C VAL A 71 13.38 -15.77 -10.19
N SER A 72 14.27 -16.29 -11.07
CA SER A 72 15.61 -15.70 -11.24
C SER A 72 15.52 -14.55 -12.20
N GLY A 73 15.79 -13.37 -11.75
CA GLY A 73 15.79 -12.14 -12.52
C GLY A 73 15.57 -10.94 -11.57
N ASP A 74 15.81 -9.76 -12.05
CA ASP A 74 15.78 -8.51 -11.27
C ASP A 74 14.38 -8.14 -10.71
N LEU A 75 13.75 -9.05 -9.98
CA LEU A 75 12.56 -8.73 -9.20
C LEU A 75 13.01 -7.95 -7.96
N GLU A 76 13.23 -6.67 -8.15
CA GLU A 76 13.44 -5.73 -7.05
C GLU A 76 12.13 -5.24 -6.46
N TYR A 77 11.01 -5.43 -7.20
CA TYR A 77 9.71 -4.83 -6.92
C TYR A 77 8.60 -5.87 -6.88
N ASP A 78 7.69 -5.68 -5.93
CA ASP A 78 6.41 -6.38 -5.91
C ASP A 78 5.40 -5.57 -6.72
N TYR A 79 4.79 -6.22 -7.70
CA TYR A 79 3.79 -5.57 -8.59
C TYR A 79 2.35 -5.94 -8.23
N ALA A 80 2.14 -6.71 -7.14
CA ALA A 80 0.82 -7.02 -6.65
C ALA A 80 0.26 -5.83 -5.87
N PRO A 81 -0.80 -5.16 -6.37
CA PRO A 81 -1.32 -3.98 -5.69
C PRO A 81 -2.01 -4.34 -4.39
N ASP A 82 -1.83 -3.52 -3.37
CA ASP A 82 -2.61 -3.57 -2.16
C ASP A 82 -4.06 -3.15 -2.42
N ILE A 83 -4.99 -3.71 -1.67
CA ILE A 83 -6.40 -3.33 -1.75
C ILE A 83 -6.76 -2.47 -0.55
N PHE A 84 -7.19 -1.26 -0.82
CA PHE A 84 -7.65 -0.30 0.17
C PHE A 84 -9.17 -0.34 0.25
N ASN A 85 -9.73 -0.76 1.37
CA ASN A 85 -11.17 -0.76 1.62
C ASN A 85 -11.53 0.48 2.44
N PHE A 86 -12.60 1.17 2.08
CA PHE A 86 -13.05 2.36 2.78
C PHE A 86 -14.50 2.26 3.24
N SER A 87 -14.78 2.91 4.37
CA SER A 87 -16.13 3.08 4.90
C SER A 87 -16.20 4.42 5.63
N PHE A 88 -17.01 5.36 5.13
CA PHE A 88 -17.26 6.67 5.75
C PHE A 88 -18.63 7.19 5.37
N GLY A 89 -19.39 7.71 6.32
CA GLY A 89 -20.77 8.10 6.09
C GLY A 89 -21.59 6.95 5.46
N GLU A 90 -22.15 7.20 4.29
CA GLU A 90 -22.89 6.21 3.49
C GLU A 90 -21.99 5.56 2.39
N HIS A 91 -20.75 6.03 2.26
CA HIS A 91 -19.83 5.60 1.20
C HIS A 91 -19.04 4.37 1.64
N ARG A 92 -19.07 3.33 0.81
CA ARG A 92 -18.32 2.09 1.02
C ARG A 92 -17.79 1.57 -0.30
N GLY A 93 -16.62 0.95 -0.25
CA GLY A 93 -16.02 0.36 -1.42
C GLY A 93 -14.55 0.06 -1.24
N TYR A 94 -13.86 -0.06 -2.35
CA TYR A 94 -12.42 -0.30 -2.38
C TYR A 94 -11.75 0.44 -3.53
N PHE A 95 -10.45 0.59 -3.43
CA PHE A 95 -9.60 1.02 -4.53
C PHE A 95 -8.24 0.31 -4.44
N PHE A 96 -7.52 0.35 -5.53
CA PHE A 96 -6.12 -0.10 -5.63
C PHE A 96 -5.38 0.79 -6.64
N ILE A 97 -4.04 0.72 -6.61
CA ILE A 97 -3.17 1.44 -7.52
C ILE A 97 -2.74 0.44 -8.62
N ASN A 98 -2.99 0.75 -9.87
CA ASN A 98 -2.50 -0.09 -10.97
C ASN A 98 -1.03 0.22 -11.31
N ASN A 99 -0.42 -0.61 -12.16
CA ASN A 99 0.99 -0.48 -12.56
C ASN A 99 1.33 0.84 -13.28
N ASN A 100 0.32 1.61 -13.69
CA ASN A 100 0.51 2.95 -14.28
C ASN A 100 0.41 4.08 -13.24
N GLY A 101 0.28 3.73 -11.95
CA GLY A 101 0.08 4.71 -10.89
C GLY A 101 -1.33 5.30 -10.82
N LYS A 102 -2.28 4.75 -11.61
CA LYS A 102 -3.66 5.21 -11.61
C LYS A 102 -4.45 4.48 -10.52
N VAL A 103 -5.20 5.25 -9.74
CA VAL A 103 -6.16 4.70 -8.79
C VAL A 103 -7.36 4.13 -9.56
N ILE A 104 -7.68 2.88 -9.29
CA ILE A 104 -8.87 2.17 -9.77
C ILE A 104 -9.79 1.95 -8.57
N SER A 105 -11.04 2.37 -8.67
CA SER A 105 -11.98 2.37 -7.55
C SER A 105 -13.30 1.70 -7.93
N SER A 106 -13.96 1.13 -6.92
CA SER A 106 -15.34 0.66 -7.00
C SER A 106 -16.37 1.78 -6.95
N LEU A 107 -15.95 3.03 -6.68
CA LEU A 107 -16.82 4.20 -6.72
C LEU A 107 -17.13 4.58 -8.17
N GLY A 108 -18.35 5.06 -8.37
CA GLY A 108 -18.80 5.56 -9.68
C GLY A 108 -18.15 6.90 -10.05
N ASP A 109 -18.62 7.46 -11.17
CA ASP A 109 -18.17 8.75 -11.66
C ASP A 109 -18.42 9.88 -10.65
N GLY A 110 -17.51 10.86 -10.66
CA GLY A 110 -17.58 12.03 -9.77
C GLY A 110 -16.80 11.89 -8.46
N TYR A 111 -16.37 10.70 -8.09
CA TYR A 111 -15.43 10.53 -6.98
C TYR A 111 -13.99 10.71 -7.43
N LYS A 112 -13.20 11.36 -6.58
CA LYS A 112 -11.76 11.50 -6.81
C LYS A 112 -10.99 11.05 -5.58
N ILE A 113 -10.10 10.08 -5.77
CA ILE A 113 -9.21 9.58 -4.72
C ILE A 113 -7.80 10.10 -4.99
N ASP A 114 -7.26 10.83 -4.01
CA ASP A 114 -5.91 11.39 -4.05
C ASP A 114 -5.02 10.66 -3.04
N ILE A 115 -3.97 10.02 -3.54
CA ILE A 115 -2.96 9.27 -2.80
C ILE A 115 -1.57 9.91 -2.90
N SER A 116 -1.48 11.13 -3.45
CA SER A 116 -0.19 11.81 -3.68
C SER A 116 0.62 12.02 -2.40
N SER A 117 -0.06 12.03 -1.25
CA SER A 117 0.53 12.19 0.08
C SER A 117 0.73 10.86 0.83
N LEU A 118 0.62 9.71 0.16
CA LEU A 118 1.10 8.45 0.74
C LEU A 118 2.62 8.52 0.88
N SER A 119 3.10 8.35 2.11
CA SER A 119 4.53 8.41 2.42
C SER A 119 5.19 7.07 2.16
N ILE A 120 6.25 7.06 1.35
CA ILE A 120 7.10 5.87 1.23
C ILE A 120 7.90 5.69 2.52
N GLN A 121 7.85 4.48 3.03
CA GLN A 121 8.59 4.07 4.21
C GLN A 121 9.84 3.29 3.80
N GLU A 122 11.00 3.69 4.33
CA GLU A 122 12.21 2.90 4.19
C GLU A 122 12.29 1.82 5.27
N TYR A 123 12.69 0.61 4.89
CA TYR A 123 12.83 -0.52 5.80
C TYR A 123 13.78 -0.24 6.98
N SER A 124 14.82 0.56 6.75
CA SER A 124 15.84 0.88 7.75
C SER A 124 15.36 1.82 8.86
N THR A 125 14.21 2.44 8.69
CA THR A 125 13.69 3.40 9.68
C THR A 125 12.94 2.67 10.78
N SER A 126 13.36 2.88 12.01
CA SER A 126 12.65 2.42 13.21
C SER A 126 11.36 3.21 13.46
N ALA A 127 11.15 4.32 12.76
CA ALA A 127 9.99 5.16 12.89
C ALA A 127 9.08 5.04 11.66
N PRO A 128 7.82 4.60 11.82
CA PRO A 128 6.85 4.59 10.75
C PRO A 128 6.50 6.01 10.30
N PRO A 129 6.03 6.21 9.04
CA PRO A 129 5.58 7.51 8.59
C PRO A 129 4.40 8.00 9.42
N THR A 130 4.43 9.26 9.83
CA THR A 130 3.42 9.88 10.70
C THR A 130 2.44 10.77 9.97
N ASN A 131 2.68 11.06 8.69
CA ASN A 131 1.94 12.05 7.90
C ASN A 131 1.32 11.49 6.61
N SER A 132 1.23 10.17 6.49
CA SER A 132 0.60 9.52 5.33
C SER A 132 -0.89 9.87 5.25
N THR A 133 -1.33 10.38 4.10
CA THR A 133 -2.68 10.91 3.92
C THR A 133 -3.32 10.36 2.66
N ILE A 134 -4.61 10.06 2.75
CA ILE A 134 -5.47 9.73 1.62
C ILE A 134 -6.65 10.70 1.65
N LYS A 135 -7.02 11.26 0.47
CA LYS A 135 -8.19 12.15 0.36
C LYS A 135 -9.20 11.56 -0.62
N ILE A 136 -10.47 11.60 -0.25
CA ILE A 136 -11.57 11.21 -1.13
C ILE A 136 -12.49 12.40 -1.27
N THR A 137 -12.66 12.89 -2.52
CA THR A 137 -13.64 13.91 -2.86
C THR A 137 -14.88 13.21 -3.39
N THR A 138 -16.05 13.59 -2.87
CA THR A 138 -17.35 13.07 -3.27
C THR A 138 -17.98 13.96 -4.34
N PRO A 139 -18.98 13.47 -5.11
CA PRO A 139 -19.62 14.23 -6.19
C PRO A 139 -20.32 15.52 -5.72
N ASP A 140 -20.72 15.58 -4.46
CA ASP A 140 -21.35 16.75 -3.81
C ASP A 140 -20.34 17.78 -3.30
N GLY A 141 -19.03 17.57 -3.59
CA GLY A 141 -17.97 18.54 -3.32
C GLY A 141 -17.34 18.45 -1.93
N TYR A 142 -17.66 17.43 -1.13
CA TYR A 142 -16.97 17.22 0.15
C TYR A 142 -15.64 16.49 -0.05
N ILE A 143 -14.63 16.95 0.69
CA ILE A 143 -13.32 16.28 0.78
C ILE A 143 -13.20 15.63 2.15
N TYR A 144 -13.02 14.33 2.15
CA TYR A 144 -12.73 13.51 3.31
C TYR A 144 -11.23 13.22 3.36
N GLU A 145 -10.55 13.70 4.41
CA GLU A 145 -9.12 13.49 4.62
C GLU A 145 -8.89 12.45 5.71
N PHE A 146 -8.14 11.41 5.37
CA PHE A 146 -7.81 10.28 6.25
C PHE A 146 -6.32 10.25 6.55
N GLY A 147 -5.94 10.00 7.81
CA GLY A 147 -4.55 9.98 8.24
C GLY A 147 -3.96 11.39 8.46
N GLY A 148 -2.73 11.60 8.03
CA GLY A 148 -2.02 12.89 8.11
C GLY A 148 -1.51 13.26 9.51
N ASP A 149 -1.72 12.39 10.50
CA ASP A 149 -1.18 12.48 11.85
C ASP A 149 -1.19 11.10 12.49
N VAL A 150 -0.25 10.83 13.38
CA VAL A 150 -0.11 9.52 14.06
C VAL A 150 -1.38 9.09 14.79
N SER A 151 -2.17 10.02 15.30
CA SER A 151 -3.42 9.76 16.00
C SER A 151 -4.54 9.23 15.08
N TYR A 152 -4.37 9.37 13.78
CA TYR A 152 -5.30 8.90 12.74
C TYR A 152 -4.72 7.78 11.89
N LEU A 153 -3.65 7.11 12.36
CA LEU A 153 -2.99 6.01 11.66
C LEU A 153 -2.90 4.79 12.57
N GLU A 154 -3.18 3.63 12.01
CA GLU A 154 -2.90 2.35 12.67
C GLU A 154 -1.77 1.62 11.96
N TYR A 155 -0.94 0.98 12.75
CA TYR A 155 0.27 0.31 12.28
C TYR A 155 0.23 -1.18 12.58
N ASN A 156 0.72 -1.97 11.65
CA ASN A 156 1.12 -3.34 11.95
C ASN A 156 2.56 -3.31 12.44
N ILE A 157 2.78 -3.77 13.66
CA ILE A 157 4.09 -3.95 14.28
C ILE A 157 4.38 -5.44 14.31
N PRO A 158 5.18 -5.98 13.38
CA PRO A 158 5.46 -7.40 13.35
C PRO A 158 6.18 -7.84 14.63
N ASN A 159 5.60 -8.80 15.32
CA ASN A 159 6.23 -9.38 16.50
C ASN A 159 7.29 -10.41 16.07
N ASN A 160 8.55 -10.15 16.37
CA ASN A 160 9.62 -11.11 16.09
C ASN A 160 10.33 -11.53 17.40
N PRO A 161 9.91 -12.63 18.01
CA PRO A 161 10.48 -13.08 19.27
C PRO A 161 11.90 -13.64 19.18
N LYS A 162 12.47 -13.81 17.96
CA LYS A 162 13.77 -14.51 17.78
C LYS A 162 14.84 -13.71 17.05
N GLY A 163 14.71 -12.39 16.90
CA GLY A 163 15.74 -11.55 16.31
C GLY A 163 16.04 -11.82 14.81
N THR A 164 15.20 -12.62 14.12
CA THR A 164 15.26 -12.75 12.66
C THR A 164 14.63 -11.51 12.03
N LYS A 165 15.19 -11.04 10.92
CA LYS A 165 14.77 -9.79 10.26
C LYS A 165 13.27 -9.75 9.96
N ILE A 166 12.69 -8.63 10.22
CA ILE A 166 11.28 -8.37 10.41
C ILE A 166 10.74 -7.65 9.18
N SER A 167 9.49 -7.91 8.85
CA SER A 167 8.70 -7.01 8.02
C SER A 167 8.71 -5.61 8.65
N PRO A 168 8.87 -4.51 7.89
CA PRO A 168 8.87 -3.17 8.46
C PRO A 168 7.52 -2.86 9.12
N VAL A 169 7.55 -1.98 10.09
CA VAL A 169 6.32 -1.36 10.60
C VAL A 169 5.67 -0.62 9.44
N HIS A 170 4.41 -0.91 9.16
CA HIS A 170 3.68 -0.27 8.05
C HIS A 170 2.26 0.10 8.47
N ILE A 171 1.69 1.08 7.78
CA ILE A 171 0.34 1.55 8.05
C ILE A 171 -0.65 0.54 7.47
N ILE A 172 -1.66 0.18 8.27
CA ILE A 172 -2.76 -0.71 7.87
C ILE A 172 -4.11 -0.01 7.84
N SER A 173 -4.24 1.14 8.53
CA SER A 173 -5.50 1.90 8.52
C SER A 173 -5.23 3.40 8.61
N TRP A 174 -6.07 4.17 7.91
CA TRP A 174 -6.16 5.63 7.95
C TRP A 174 -7.54 6.01 8.44
N HIS A 175 -7.64 6.66 9.58
CA HIS A 175 -8.88 7.15 10.15
C HIS A 175 -9.23 8.53 9.62
N LEU A 176 -10.53 8.82 9.54
CA LEU A 176 -11.03 10.12 9.13
C LEU A 176 -10.58 11.22 10.09
N LYS A 177 -9.91 12.23 9.56
CA LYS A 177 -9.38 13.37 10.31
C LYS A 177 -10.23 14.62 10.12
N THR A 178 -10.54 14.96 8.86
CA THR A 178 -11.30 16.15 8.53
C THR A 178 -12.29 15.91 7.41
N ILE A 179 -13.36 16.71 7.41
CA ILE A 179 -14.31 16.84 6.31
C ILE A 179 -14.40 18.33 5.99
N CYS A 180 -14.15 18.70 4.76
CA CYS A 180 -14.28 20.07 4.29
C CYS A 180 -15.06 20.11 2.98
N ASN A 181 -15.69 21.25 2.72
CA ASN A 181 -16.36 21.54 1.45
C ASN A 181 -15.39 22.36 0.57
N VAL A 182 -15.42 22.13 -0.75
CA VAL A 182 -14.61 22.89 -1.75
C VAL A 182 -15.28 24.21 -2.04
#